data_1bac3c6e18b1d90248ed5d38ac684255
#
_entry.id   1bac3c6e18b1d90248ed5d38ac684255
#
_cell.length_a   1.000
_cell.length_b   1.000
_cell.length_c   1.000
_cell.angle_alpha   90.00
_cell.angle_beta   90.00
_cell.angle_gamma   90.00
#
_symmetry.space_group_name_H-M   'P 1'
#
loop_
_entity.id
_entity.type
_entity.pdbx_description
1 polymer ?
#
loop_
_entity_poly.entity_id
_entity_poly.type
_entity_poly.pdbx_seq_one_letter_code
_entity_poly.pdbx_strand_id
1 'polypeptide(L)'
;MTTVYDFQANSLRGEEIPLSNFRGKVLLVVNTACKCAFTPQYEGLETLYGKYRDQGLTVLGFPCNQFGQQEPGDAQEIGQFCQSNYGVRFPMFAKIDVNGPNAHPLYRYLTREKRGLLGTANVKWNFTKFLIDRAGGIVARHSPLKRPEGLEAPIRKLL
;
A
#
# COMPACT_ATOMS: atom_id res chain seq x y z
N MET A 1 -15.69 16.30 -4.06
CA MET A 1 -15.48 14.90 -4.50
C MET A 1 -14.39 14.26 -3.66
N THR A 2 -14.66 13.07 -3.12
CA THR A 2 -13.71 12.36 -2.27
C THR A 2 -12.58 11.74 -3.09
N THR A 3 -11.36 11.91 -2.63
CA THR A 3 -10.17 11.27 -3.19
C THR A 3 -9.35 10.68 -2.04
N VAL A 4 -8.29 9.96 -2.35
CA VAL A 4 -7.38 9.41 -1.33
C VAL A 4 -6.76 10.51 -0.47
N TYR A 5 -6.67 11.74 -0.98
CA TYR A 5 -6.09 12.88 -0.23
C TYR A 5 -6.96 13.37 0.91
N ASP A 6 -8.21 12.90 1.00
CA ASP A 6 -9.12 13.26 2.10
C ASP A 6 -8.91 12.40 3.34
N PHE A 7 -8.00 11.42 3.28
CA PHE A 7 -7.75 10.49 4.37
C PHE A 7 -6.40 10.76 5.04
N GLN A 8 -6.23 10.18 6.21
CA GLN A 8 -4.99 10.27 6.99
C GLN A 8 -4.73 8.93 7.65
N ALA A 9 -3.48 8.67 7.97
CA ALA A 9 -3.08 7.43 8.62
C ALA A 9 -1.87 7.68 9.52
N ASN A 10 -1.69 6.83 10.53
CA ASN A 10 -0.55 6.97 11.44
C ASN A 10 0.68 6.30 10.86
N SER A 11 1.84 6.96 10.97
CA SER A 11 3.12 6.37 10.64
C SER A 11 3.47 5.28 11.64
N LEU A 12 4.54 4.52 11.37
CA LEU A 12 5.06 3.53 12.33
C LEU A 12 5.46 4.16 13.66
N ARG A 13 5.75 5.47 13.67
CA ARG A 13 6.08 6.21 14.90
C ARG A 13 4.85 6.76 15.61
N GLY A 14 3.65 6.53 15.06
CA GLY A 14 2.41 7.02 15.64
C GLY A 14 2.05 8.46 15.27
N GLU A 15 2.79 9.08 14.35
CA GLU A 15 2.47 10.42 13.87
C GLU A 15 1.36 10.35 12.82
N GLU A 16 0.36 11.23 12.96
CA GLU A 16 -0.73 11.32 11.98
C GLU A 16 -0.23 11.98 10.69
N ILE A 17 -0.34 11.26 9.58
CA ILE A 17 0.13 11.73 8.26
C ILE A 17 -1.09 11.94 7.37
N PRO A 18 -1.41 13.19 6.99
CA PRO A 18 -2.43 13.45 5.99
C PRO A 18 -1.96 12.93 4.62
N LEU A 19 -2.79 12.17 3.93
CA LEU A 19 -2.42 11.69 2.60
C LEU A 19 -2.35 12.82 1.58
N SER A 20 -2.91 13.99 1.90
CA SER A 20 -2.74 15.20 1.10
C SER A 20 -1.26 15.63 0.98
N ASN A 21 -0.39 15.16 1.88
CA ASN A 21 1.06 15.39 1.75
C ASN A 21 1.63 14.79 0.46
N PHE A 22 0.93 13.81 -0.12
CA PHE A 22 1.37 13.15 -1.36
C PHE A 22 0.63 13.66 -2.59
N ARG A 23 -0.08 14.77 -2.47
CA ARG A 23 -0.86 15.36 -3.58
C ARG A 23 0.04 15.60 -4.80
N GLY A 24 -0.48 15.22 -5.96
CA GLY A 24 0.27 15.37 -7.21
C GLY A 24 1.21 14.22 -7.53
N LYS A 25 1.30 13.23 -6.66
CA LYS A 25 2.12 12.03 -6.90
C LYS A 25 1.27 10.87 -7.37
N VAL A 26 1.90 9.95 -8.11
CA VAL A 26 1.32 8.65 -8.39
C VAL A 26 1.55 7.78 -7.15
N LEU A 27 0.49 7.15 -6.64
CA LEU A 27 0.59 6.34 -5.42
C LEU A 27 0.34 4.86 -5.73
N LEU A 28 1.15 4.01 -5.12
CA LEU A 28 0.92 2.58 -5.08
C LEU A 28 0.67 2.20 -3.62
N VAL A 29 -0.59 1.90 -3.29
CA VAL A 29 -1.01 1.57 -1.92
C VAL A 29 -1.08 0.06 -1.77
N VAL A 30 -0.34 -0.47 -0.80
CA VAL A 30 -0.15 -1.92 -0.63
C VAL A 30 -0.35 -2.30 0.83
N ASN A 31 -1.14 -3.35 1.09
CA ASN A 31 -1.20 -3.95 2.42
C ASN A 31 -0.10 -5.01 2.54
N THR A 32 0.68 -4.94 3.60
CA THR A 32 1.93 -5.68 3.71
C THR A 32 1.98 -6.64 4.89
N ALA A 33 2.90 -7.59 4.85
CA ALA A 33 3.16 -8.53 5.93
C ALA A 33 4.61 -9.01 5.89
N CYS A 34 5.16 -9.35 7.06
CA CYS A 34 6.55 -9.78 7.20
C CYS A 34 6.73 -11.30 7.12
N LYS A 35 5.65 -12.08 7.23
CA LYS A 35 5.72 -13.55 7.31
C LYS A 35 4.88 -14.25 6.25
N CYS A 36 4.73 -13.64 5.07
CA CYS A 36 3.92 -14.13 3.97
C CYS A 36 4.81 -14.71 2.87
N ALA A 37 4.25 -15.63 2.07
CA ALA A 37 4.95 -16.11 0.87
C ALA A 37 5.23 -14.98 -0.13
N PHE A 38 4.41 -13.93 -0.12
CA PHE A 38 4.59 -12.76 -0.98
C PHE A 38 5.49 -11.67 -0.37
N THR A 39 6.00 -11.85 0.86
CA THR A 39 6.86 -10.86 1.53
C THR A 39 8.07 -10.45 0.68
N PRO A 40 8.70 -11.34 -0.12
CA PRO A 40 9.78 -10.91 -1.01
C PRO A 40 9.40 -9.82 -2.01
N GLN A 41 8.12 -9.55 -2.22
CA GLN A 41 7.68 -8.43 -3.07
C GLN A 41 8.10 -7.05 -2.52
N TYR A 42 8.48 -6.95 -1.24
CA TYR A 42 9.09 -5.73 -0.72
C TYR A 42 10.30 -5.29 -1.56
N GLU A 43 11.10 -6.24 -2.04
CA GLU A 43 12.26 -5.93 -2.88
C GLU A 43 11.85 -5.21 -4.17
N GLY A 44 10.86 -5.76 -4.88
CA GLY A 44 10.37 -5.16 -6.11
C GLY A 44 9.68 -3.82 -5.88
N LEU A 45 8.95 -3.69 -4.77
CA LEU A 45 8.31 -2.41 -4.40
C LEU A 45 9.37 -1.34 -4.13
N GLU A 46 10.43 -1.68 -3.39
CA GLU A 46 11.50 -0.74 -3.10
C GLU A 46 12.28 -0.37 -4.38
N THR A 47 12.46 -1.34 -5.29
CA THR A 47 13.10 -1.09 -6.58
C THR A 47 12.28 -0.09 -7.42
N LEU A 48 10.96 -0.27 -7.50
CA LEU A 48 10.08 0.68 -8.18
C LEU A 48 10.17 2.06 -7.56
N TYR A 49 10.11 2.12 -6.24
CA TYR A 49 10.18 3.38 -5.51
C TYR A 49 11.50 4.11 -5.78
N GLY A 50 12.62 3.41 -5.66
CA GLY A 50 13.93 4.01 -5.91
C GLY A 50 14.09 4.50 -7.35
N LYS A 51 13.50 3.78 -8.30
CA LYS A 51 13.62 4.12 -9.73
C LYS A 51 12.77 5.32 -10.12
N TYR A 52 11.58 5.46 -9.55
CA TYR A 52 10.61 6.46 -10.00
C TYR A 52 10.26 7.54 -8.98
N ARG A 53 10.84 7.51 -7.78
CA ARG A 53 10.51 8.50 -6.74
C ARG A 53 10.75 9.94 -7.21
N ASP A 54 11.83 10.17 -7.93
CA ASP A 54 12.17 11.52 -8.41
C ASP A 54 11.25 11.97 -9.56
N GLN A 55 10.54 11.03 -10.16
CA GLN A 55 9.53 11.31 -11.19
C GLN A 55 8.13 11.43 -10.61
N GLY A 56 7.95 11.22 -9.31
CA GLY A 56 6.68 11.43 -8.63
C GLY A 56 5.96 10.18 -8.15
N LEU A 57 6.61 9.01 -8.13
CA LEU A 57 6.02 7.81 -7.53
C LEU A 57 6.26 7.77 -6.03
N THR A 58 5.23 7.42 -5.27
CA THR A 58 5.36 7.02 -3.87
C THR A 58 4.63 5.71 -3.64
N VAL A 59 5.26 4.81 -2.89
CA VAL A 59 4.64 3.56 -2.43
C VAL A 59 4.24 3.78 -0.98
N LEU A 60 3.00 3.42 -0.63
CA LEU A 60 2.49 3.53 0.74
C LEU A 60 2.22 2.13 1.27
N GLY A 61 2.99 1.69 2.25
CA GLY A 61 2.87 0.36 2.82
C GLY A 61 2.06 0.36 4.11
N PHE A 62 1.02 -0.46 4.16
CA PHE A 62 0.12 -0.59 5.30
C PHE A 62 0.19 -2.03 5.86
N PRO A 63 0.94 -2.26 6.93
CA PRO A 63 0.97 -3.59 7.56
C PRO A 63 -0.43 -4.01 8.03
N CYS A 64 -0.75 -5.28 7.82
CA CYS A 64 -2.06 -5.82 8.17
C CYS A 64 -1.91 -7.28 8.64
N ASN A 65 -2.56 -7.64 9.76
CA ASN A 65 -2.46 -8.97 10.34
C ASN A 65 -3.68 -9.86 10.06
N GLN A 66 -4.58 -9.42 9.17
CA GLN A 66 -5.85 -10.13 8.94
C GLN A 66 -5.73 -11.37 8.05
N PHE A 67 -4.60 -11.58 7.39
CA PHE A 67 -4.42 -12.66 6.43
C PHE A 67 -3.43 -13.68 6.98
N GLY A 68 -3.95 -14.75 7.57
CA GLY A 68 -3.14 -15.81 8.15
C GLY A 68 -2.29 -15.37 9.31
N GLN A 69 -2.58 -14.22 9.91
CA GLN A 69 -1.81 -13.65 11.02
C GLN A 69 -0.32 -13.54 10.68
N GLN A 70 -0.01 -13.09 9.47
CA GLN A 70 1.36 -13.03 8.95
C GLN A 70 2.04 -11.68 9.20
N GLU A 71 1.43 -10.82 10.01
CA GLU A 71 2.02 -9.56 10.49
C GLU A 71 1.79 -9.40 12.00
N PRO A 72 2.29 -10.33 12.84
CA PRO A 72 1.99 -10.30 14.28
C PRO A 72 2.84 -9.30 15.08
N GLY A 73 3.92 -8.77 14.49
CA GLY A 73 4.85 -7.89 15.19
C GLY A 73 4.27 -6.51 15.47
N ASP A 74 4.92 -5.79 16.39
CA ASP A 74 4.58 -4.39 16.67
C ASP A 74 5.26 -3.46 15.64
N ALA A 75 4.99 -2.15 15.77
CA ALA A 75 5.51 -1.17 14.82
C ALA A 75 7.04 -1.16 14.73
N GLN A 76 7.73 -1.31 15.87
CA GLN A 76 9.18 -1.34 15.89
C GLN A 76 9.73 -2.57 15.18
N GLU A 77 9.15 -3.74 15.44
CA GLU A 77 9.55 -4.99 14.80
C GLU A 77 9.32 -4.93 13.28
N ILE A 78 8.18 -4.40 12.84
CA ILE A 78 7.87 -4.24 11.42
C ILE A 78 8.88 -3.31 10.74
N GLY A 79 9.12 -2.14 11.34
CA GLY A 79 10.08 -1.17 10.79
C GLY A 79 11.48 -1.75 10.69
N GLN A 80 11.92 -2.46 11.72
CA GLN A 80 13.24 -3.09 11.74
C GLN A 80 13.36 -4.20 10.70
N PHE A 81 12.30 -5.01 10.55
CA PHE A 81 12.28 -6.07 9.53
C PHE A 81 12.42 -5.48 8.12
N CYS A 82 11.62 -4.45 7.80
CA CYS A 82 11.66 -3.80 6.49
C CYS A 82 13.02 -3.21 6.18
N GLN A 83 13.62 -2.51 7.15
CA GLN A 83 14.93 -1.88 6.98
C GLN A 83 16.03 -2.93 6.81
N SER A 84 16.06 -3.94 7.69
CA SER A 84 17.16 -4.91 7.74
C SER A 84 17.13 -5.90 6.57
N ASN A 85 15.95 -6.27 6.10
CA ASN A 85 15.82 -7.32 5.07
C ASN A 85 15.68 -6.76 3.65
N TYR A 86 15.09 -5.56 3.49
CA TYR A 86 14.77 -5.02 2.17
C TYR A 86 15.19 -3.57 1.98
N GLY A 87 15.73 -2.92 3.02
CA GLY A 87 16.15 -1.52 2.94
C GLY A 87 15.02 -0.58 2.52
N VAL A 88 13.80 -0.85 2.98
CA VAL A 88 12.61 -0.11 2.58
C VAL A 88 12.74 1.37 2.94
N ARG A 89 12.61 2.25 1.94
CA ARG A 89 12.66 3.71 2.09
C ARG A 89 11.32 4.38 1.86
N PHE A 90 10.37 3.70 1.19
CA PHE A 90 9.05 4.28 0.99
C PHE A 90 8.28 4.34 2.32
N PRO A 91 7.29 5.24 2.45
CA PRO A 91 6.54 5.40 3.68
C PRO A 91 5.83 4.13 4.14
N MET A 92 6.07 3.73 5.39
CA MET A 92 5.39 2.64 6.05
C MET A 92 4.51 3.21 7.16
N PHE A 93 3.30 2.68 7.29
CA PHE A 93 2.31 3.15 8.25
C PHE A 93 2.11 2.13 9.36
N ALA A 94 1.40 2.55 10.41
CA ALA A 94 1.03 1.66 11.51
C ALA A 94 0.09 0.58 11.00
N LYS A 95 0.11 -0.57 11.67
CA LYS A 95 -0.74 -1.72 11.33
C LYS A 95 -2.22 -1.31 11.37
N ILE A 96 -2.97 -1.74 10.35
CA ILE A 96 -4.40 -1.46 10.24
C ILE A 96 -5.17 -2.73 9.88
N ASP A 97 -6.49 -2.67 10.02
CA ASP A 97 -7.39 -3.60 9.36
C ASP A 97 -7.80 -3.03 8.00
N VAL A 98 -7.91 -3.89 7.01
CA VAL A 98 -8.33 -3.50 5.65
C VAL A 98 -9.73 -4.02 5.31
N ASN A 99 -10.23 -5.00 6.06
CA ASN A 99 -11.56 -5.59 5.92
C ASN A 99 -12.30 -5.56 7.27
N GLY A 100 -13.63 -5.64 7.20
CA GLY A 100 -14.46 -5.81 8.38
C GLY A 100 -14.82 -4.51 9.08
N PRO A 101 -15.42 -4.61 10.31
CA PRO A 101 -15.97 -3.44 10.98
C PRO A 101 -14.94 -2.41 11.42
N ASN A 102 -13.68 -2.83 11.61
CA ASN A 102 -12.59 -1.96 12.06
C ASN A 102 -11.68 -1.54 10.90
N ALA A 103 -12.08 -1.76 9.65
CA ALA A 103 -11.27 -1.38 8.51
C ALA A 103 -10.97 0.11 8.52
N HIS A 104 -9.73 0.45 8.21
CA HIS A 104 -9.30 1.84 8.11
C HIS A 104 -10.15 2.58 7.06
N PRO A 105 -10.55 3.83 7.32
CA PRO A 105 -11.39 4.58 6.37
C PRO A 105 -10.83 4.63 4.94
N LEU A 106 -9.51 4.75 4.80
CA LEU A 106 -8.88 4.71 3.47
C LEU A 106 -9.22 3.40 2.75
N TYR A 107 -9.11 2.25 3.42
CA TYR A 107 -9.38 0.97 2.78
C TYR A 107 -10.86 0.74 2.53
N ARG A 108 -11.76 1.28 3.37
CA ARG A 108 -13.19 1.27 3.06
C ARG A 108 -13.46 2.00 1.75
N TYR A 109 -12.80 3.14 1.57
CA TYR A 109 -12.93 3.93 0.34
C TYR A 109 -12.35 3.19 -0.87
N LEU A 110 -11.11 2.70 -0.75
CA LEU A 110 -10.43 2.00 -1.84
C LEU A 110 -11.22 0.78 -2.32
N THR A 111 -11.67 -0.05 -1.39
CA THR A 111 -12.36 -1.31 -1.72
C THR A 111 -13.77 -1.08 -2.26
N ARG A 112 -14.43 -0.01 -1.82
CA ARG A 112 -15.74 0.37 -2.35
C ARG A 112 -15.63 0.91 -3.78
N GLU A 113 -14.65 1.77 -4.02
CA GLU A 113 -14.51 2.43 -5.32
C GLU A 113 -13.85 1.54 -6.37
N LYS A 114 -13.00 0.59 -5.96
CA LYS A 114 -12.33 -0.32 -6.90
C LYS A 114 -12.44 -1.75 -6.39
N ARG A 115 -13.33 -2.51 -6.99
CA ARG A 115 -13.60 -3.88 -6.58
C ARG A 115 -12.64 -4.86 -7.22
N GLY A 116 -12.48 -6.01 -6.58
CA GLY A 116 -11.63 -7.09 -7.06
C GLY A 116 -12.38 -8.09 -7.92
N LEU A 117 -11.88 -9.32 -7.93
CA LEU A 117 -12.41 -10.42 -8.73
C LEU A 117 -13.90 -10.63 -8.44
N LEU A 118 -14.69 -10.79 -9.50
CA LEU A 118 -16.14 -11.02 -9.45
C LEU A 118 -16.90 -9.91 -8.70
N GLY A 119 -16.35 -8.69 -8.70
CA GLY A 119 -16.99 -7.54 -8.07
C GLY A 119 -16.94 -7.52 -6.55
N THR A 120 -16.10 -8.34 -5.93
CA THR A 120 -15.99 -8.40 -4.48
C THR A 120 -15.19 -7.20 -3.93
N ALA A 121 -15.65 -6.63 -2.80
CA ALA A 121 -15.00 -5.49 -2.20
C ALA A 121 -13.78 -5.91 -1.37
N ASN A 122 -13.91 -6.96 -0.54
CA ASN A 122 -12.87 -7.33 0.41
C ASN A 122 -11.51 -7.57 -0.23
N VAL A 123 -10.45 -7.10 0.41
CA VAL A 123 -9.08 -7.45 0.10
C VAL A 123 -8.91 -8.94 0.44
N LYS A 124 -8.35 -9.71 -0.49
CA LYS A 124 -8.32 -11.18 -0.36
C LYS A 124 -7.06 -11.70 0.32
N TRP A 125 -5.93 -10.97 0.22
CA TRP A 125 -4.68 -11.42 0.81
C TRP A 125 -3.68 -10.28 0.93
N ASN A 126 -2.53 -10.54 1.55
CA ASN A 126 -1.42 -9.61 1.65
C ASN A 126 -0.89 -9.23 0.26
N PHE A 127 -0.34 -8.03 0.16
CA PHE A 127 0.26 -7.49 -1.06
C PHE A 127 -0.74 -7.29 -2.22
N THR A 128 -1.99 -6.98 -1.89
CA THR A 128 -2.95 -6.41 -2.83
C THR A 128 -2.57 -4.95 -3.08
N LYS A 129 -2.60 -4.51 -4.34
CA LYS A 129 -2.12 -3.17 -4.72
C LYS A 129 -3.23 -2.34 -5.33
N PHE A 130 -3.29 -1.08 -4.92
CA PHE A 130 -4.15 -0.07 -5.54
C PHE A 130 -3.27 0.99 -6.18
N LEU A 131 -3.49 1.26 -7.46
CA LEU A 131 -2.75 2.27 -8.21
C LEU A 131 -3.59 3.54 -8.33
N ILE A 132 -3.00 4.68 -7.98
CA ILE A 132 -3.70 5.95 -7.85
C ILE A 132 -2.97 6.99 -8.70
N ASP A 133 -3.72 7.72 -9.52
CA ASP A 133 -3.16 8.75 -10.39
C ASP A 133 -2.83 10.03 -9.64
N ARG A 134 -2.24 11.00 -10.33
CA ARG A 134 -1.79 12.27 -9.71
C ARG A 134 -2.94 13.11 -9.16
N ALA A 135 -4.16 12.90 -9.63
CA ALA A 135 -5.34 13.62 -9.14
C ALA A 135 -6.01 12.94 -7.96
N GLY A 136 -5.49 11.78 -7.52
CA GLY A 136 -6.07 11.03 -6.40
C GLY A 136 -7.13 10.03 -6.82
N GLY A 137 -7.31 9.79 -8.12
CA GLY A 137 -8.24 8.80 -8.65
C GLY A 137 -7.66 7.40 -8.62
N ILE A 138 -8.49 6.42 -8.26
CA ILE A 138 -8.07 5.03 -8.20
C ILE A 138 -8.22 4.43 -9.60
N VAL A 139 -7.08 4.12 -10.26
CA VAL A 139 -7.10 3.66 -11.64
C VAL A 139 -7.05 2.15 -11.79
N ALA A 140 -6.53 1.42 -10.79
CA ALA A 140 -6.43 -0.03 -10.88
C ALA A 140 -6.32 -0.67 -9.49
N ARG A 141 -6.71 -1.94 -9.43
CA ARG A 141 -6.51 -2.81 -8.27
C ARG A 141 -5.91 -4.11 -8.77
N HIS A 142 -4.82 -4.55 -8.16
CA HIS A 142 -4.11 -5.77 -8.56
C HIS A 142 -4.00 -6.75 -7.40
N SER A 143 -4.18 -8.03 -7.69
CA SER A 143 -4.04 -9.11 -6.71
C SER A 143 -2.56 -9.28 -6.31
N PRO A 144 -2.29 -10.05 -5.24
CA PRO A 144 -0.91 -10.36 -4.85
C PRO A 144 -0.11 -11.04 -5.95
N LEU A 145 -0.76 -11.75 -6.86
CA LEU A 145 -0.09 -12.44 -7.96
C LEU A 145 0.54 -11.49 -8.98
N LYS A 146 0.08 -10.25 -9.01
CA LYS A 146 0.71 -9.22 -9.86
C LYS A 146 1.97 -8.73 -9.17
N ARG A 147 3.12 -9.13 -9.69
CA ARG A 147 4.41 -8.75 -9.11
C ARG A 147 4.70 -7.26 -9.34
N PRO A 148 5.51 -6.64 -8.45
CA PRO A 148 5.87 -5.22 -8.64
C PRO A 148 6.44 -4.92 -10.01
N GLU A 149 7.25 -5.80 -10.60
CA GLU A 149 7.84 -5.61 -11.92
C GLU A 149 6.76 -5.45 -13.01
N GLY A 150 5.64 -6.15 -12.84
CA GLY A 150 4.51 -6.06 -13.76
C GLY A 150 3.73 -4.75 -13.67
N LEU A 151 4.00 -3.95 -12.65
CA LEU A 151 3.34 -2.65 -12.46
C LEU A 151 4.14 -1.50 -13.06
N GLU A 152 5.36 -1.74 -13.52
CA GLU A 152 6.22 -0.68 -14.04
C GLU A 152 5.57 0.06 -15.21
N ALA A 153 5.05 -0.66 -16.20
CA ALA A 153 4.43 -0.04 -17.36
C ALA A 153 3.18 0.79 -17.00
N PRO A 154 2.21 0.27 -16.23
CA PRO A 154 1.07 1.10 -15.79
C PRO A 154 1.48 2.34 -14.98
N ILE A 155 2.48 2.21 -14.11
CA ILE A 155 2.99 3.35 -13.33
C ILE A 155 3.57 4.41 -14.26
N ARG A 156 4.42 4.03 -15.21
CA ARG A 156 5.05 4.96 -16.14
C ARG A 156 4.03 5.75 -16.94
N LYS A 157 2.91 5.15 -17.29
CA LYS A 157 1.84 5.83 -18.02
C LYS A 157 1.22 6.97 -17.23
N LEU A 158 1.26 6.91 -15.89
CA LEU A 158 0.69 7.93 -15.03
C LEU A 158 1.71 9.02 -14.65
N LEU A 159 2.98 8.74 -14.79
CA LEU A 159 4.05 9.70 -14.51
C LEU A 159 4.21 10.69 -15.66
#